data_7a89c90531e5879b1ed64d7354fe4add
#
_entry.id   7a89c90531e5879b1ed64d7354fe4add
#
_cell.length_a   1.000
_cell.length_b   1.000
_cell.length_c   1.000
_cell.angle_alpha   90.00
_cell.angle_beta   90.00
_cell.angle_gamma   90.00
#
_symmetry.space_group_name_H-M   'P 1'
#
loop_
_entity.id
_entity.type
_entity.pdbx_description
1 polymer ?
#
loop_
_entity_poly.entity_id
_entity_poly.type
_entity_poly.pdbx_seq_one_letter_code
_entity_poly.pdbx_strand_id
1 'polypeptide(L)'
;FALLSDTLYVIEANPRASRTVPFASKATGVQLAKAAALIQVDESIASLREQGLLPTQDARTISDGGSIAVKAAVLPFKRFRTAGGEIVDTVLGPEMRSTGEVMGIDRDFPTAFAKSQLGASTDMPTSGTVFISIADTDKRAIVLPAARMHEMGFKILATSGTASVLRRNGIEAQAIRKSSEGR
;
A
#
# COMPACT_ATOMS: atom_id res chain seq x y z
N PHE A 1 13.25 -7.99 4.68
CA PHE A 1 13.05 -8.37 6.09
C PHE A 1 11.76 -9.16 6.23
N ALA A 2 11.71 -10.10 7.19
CA ALA A 2 10.51 -10.74 7.67
C ALA A 2 10.47 -10.63 9.20
N LEU A 3 9.27 -10.47 9.76
CA LEU A 3 9.03 -10.44 11.20
C LEU A 3 8.22 -11.68 11.59
N LEU A 4 8.73 -12.47 12.50
CA LEU A 4 8.05 -13.63 13.04
C LEU A 4 8.23 -13.67 14.55
N SER A 5 7.13 -13.63 15.31
CA SER A 5 7.14 -13.67 16.78
C SER A 5 8.19 -12.72 17.39
N ASP A 6 8.14 -11.43 17.04
CA ASP A 6 9.05 -10.37 17.47
C ASP A 6 10.53 -10.52 17.06
N THR A 7 10.85 -11.51 16.22
CA THR A 7 12.20 -11.70 15.68
C THR A 7 12.26 -11.17 14.25
N LEU A 8 13.18 -10.23 14.00
CA LEU A 8 13.43 -9.67 12.69
C LEU A 8 14.47 -10.51 11.93
N TYR A 9 14.06 -11.04 10.79
CA TYR A 9 14.92 -11.80 9.88
C TYR A 9 15.34 -10.92 8.71
N VAL A 10 16.63 -10.86 8.42
CA VAL A 10 17.15 -10.28 7.19
C VAL A 10 17.13 -11.38 6.11
N ILE A 11 16.31 -11.17 5.07
CA ILE A 11 16.19 -12.13 3.96
C ILE A 11 17.33 -11.91 2.95
N GLU A 12 17.49 -10.63 2.55
CA GLU A 12 18.55 -10.23 1.62
C GLU A 12 18.91 -8.76 1.83
N ALA A 13 20.08 -8.38 1.33
CA ALA A 13 20.50 -6.99 1.17
C ALA A 13 20.83 -6.73 -0.30
N ASN A 14 20.31 -5.65 -0.86
CA ASN A 14 20.54 -5.26 -2.25
C ASN A 14 21.49 -4.05 -2.29
N PRO A 15 22.82 -4.25 -2.41
CA PRO A 15 23.80 -3.16 -2.39
C PRO A 15 23.87 -2.44 -3.74
N ARG A 16 22.78 -1.82 -4.12
CA ARG A 16 22.59 -1.08 -5.38
C ARG A 16 21.57 0.04 -5.21
N ALA A 17 21.55 0.99 -6.14
CA ALA A 17 20.48 1.96 -6.24
C ALA A 17 19.10 1.26 -6.42
N SER A 18 18.09 1.78 -5.78
CA SER A 18 16.73 1.24 -5.84
C SER A 18 15.70 2.36 -5.94
N ARG A 19 14.49 2.02 -6.36
CA ARG A 19 13.37 2.99 -6.38
C ARG A 19 12.96 3.45 -4.98
N THR A 20 13.36 2.72 -3.94
CA THR A 20 13.10 3.11 -2.55
C THR A 20 13.95 4.31 -2.13
N VAL A 21 15.12 4.54 -2.73
CA VAL A 21 15.98 5.70 -2.41
C VAL A 21 15.26 7.04 -2.61
N PRO A 22 14.66 7.35 -3.78
CA PRO A 22 13.91 8.60 -3.93
C PRO A 22 12.66 8.67 -3.04
N PHE A 23 12.00 7.55 -2.77
CA PHE A 23 10.90 7.50 -1.81
C PHE A 23 11.37 7.87 -0.40
N ALA A 24 12.41 7.21 0.11
CA ALA A 24 12.97 7.48 1.42
C ALA A 24 13.48 8.93 1.54
N SER A 25 14.16 9.43 0.50
CA SER A 25 14.62 10.82 0.46
C SER A 25 13.50 11.83 0.62
N LYS A 26 12.38 11.63 -0.09
CA LYS A 26 11.21 12.52 0.00
C LYS A 26 10.50 12.38 1.34
N ALA A 27 10.35 11.14 1.84
CA ALA A 27 9.67 10.87 3.10
C ALA A 27 10.41 11.46 4.31
N THR A 28 11.75 11.45 4.27
CA THR A 28 12.60 11.91 5.38
C THR A 28 13.13 13.33 5.22
N GLY A 29 13.05 13.90 4.00
CA GLY A 29 13.68 15.17 3.66
C GLY A 29 15.20 15.08 3.46
N VAL A 30 15.79 13.88 3.53
CA VAL A 30 17.23 13.65 3.40
C VAL A 30 17.61 13.37 1.94
N GLN A 31 18.61 14.09 1.41
CA GLN A 31 19.06 13.93 0.04
C GLN A 31 19.99 12.71 -0.14
N LEU A 32 19.44 11.50 0.01
CA LEU A 32 20.23 10.26 0.07
C LEU A 32 21.08 10.03 -1.19
N ALA A 33 20.55 10.33 -2.39
CA ALA A 33 21.32 10.16 -3.63
C ALA A 33 22.52 11.12 -3.70
N LYS A 34 22.36 12.36 -3.25
CA LYS A 34 23.46 13.32 -3.18
C LYS A 34 24.51 12.91 -2.15
N ALA A 35 24.08 12.45 -0.97
CA ALA A 35 24.97 11.94 0.05
C ALA A 35 25.77 10.72 -0.48
N ALA A 36 25.10 9.77 -1.13
CA ALA A 36 25.76 8.62 -1.72
C ALA A 36 26.79 9.00 -2.79
N ALA A 37 26.48 9.98 -3.65
CA ALA A 37 27.42 10.46 -4.67
C ALA A 37 28.67 11.11 -4.05
N LEU A 38 28.50 11.87 -2.97
CA LEU A 38 29.62 12.50 -2.26
C LEU A 38 30.50 11.48 -1.55
N ILE A 39 29.90 10.44 -0.96
CA ILE A 39 30.66 9.32 -0.36
C ILE A 39 31.51 8.58 -1.41
N GLN A 40 31.03 8.45 -2.65
CA GLN A 40 31.79 7.84 -3.74
C GLN A 40 33.04 8.65 -4.16
N VAL A 41 33.12 9.91 -3.78
CA VAL A 41 34.29 10.78 -3.99
C VAL A 41 35.00 11.10 -2.67
N ASP A 42 35.01 10.13 -1.75
CA ASP A 42 35.71 10.12 -0.48
C ASP A 42 35.23 11.12 0.60
N GLU A 43 34.04 11.70 0.46
CA GLU A 43 33.42 12.44 1.58
C GLU A 43 33.00 11.49 2.69
N SER A 44 33.27 11.87 3.92
CA SER A 44 32.88 11.07 5.09
C SER A 44 31.45 11.37 5.56
N ILE A 45 30.82 10.38 6.20
CA ILE A 45 29.49 10.59 6.84
C ILE A 45 29.55 11.73 7.88
N ALA A 46 30.66 11.84 8.61
CA ALA A 46 30.85 12.92 9.59
C ALA A 46 30.81 14.30 8.91
N SER A 47 31.57 14.46 7.84
CA SER A 47 31.58 15.70 7.03
C SER A 47 30.19 16.04 6.48
N LEU A 48 29.46 15.06 5.96
CA LEU A 48 28.10 15.26 5.45
C LEU A 48 27.10 15.65 6.54
N ARG A 49 27.29 15.20 7.78
CA ARG A 49 26.52 15.62 8.95
C ARG A 49 26.85 17.08 9.34
N GLU A 50 28.10 17.44 9.37
CA GLU A 50 28.55 18.82 9.63
C GLU A 50 27.99 19.80 8.58
N GLN A 51 27.93 19.37 7.33
CA GLN A 51 27.31 20.14 6.22
C GLN A 51 25.77 20.17 6.27
N GLY A 52 25.13 19.43 7.19
CA GLY A 52 23.66 19.34 7.32
C GLY A 52 22.99 18.51 6.20
N LEU A 53 23.75 17.75 5.41
CA LEU A 53 23.22 16.88 4.35
C LEU A 53 22.67 15.55 4.91
N LEU A 54 23.18 15.13 6.04
CA LEU A 54 22.71 13.94 6.76
C LEU A 54 22.27 14.32 8.19
N PRO A 55 21.31 13.59 8.77
CA PRO A 55 20.92 13.76 10.18
C PRO A 55 22.11 13.53 11.10
N THR A 56 22.14 14.25 12.22
CA THR A 56 23.19 14.13 13.25
C THR A 56 23.16 12.80 14.00
N GLN A 57 22.00 12.13 14.00
CA GLN A 57 21.78 10.85 14.70
C GLN A 57 21.53 9.72 13.73
N ASP A 58 22.01 8.53 14.07
CA ASP A 58 21.67 7.29 13.38
C ASP A 58 20.25 6.85 13.71
N ALA A 59 19.67 6.05 12.83
CA ALA A 59 18.38 5.38 13.02
C ALA A 59 17.27 6.30 13.57
N ARG A 60 17.16 7.52 13.03
CA ARG A 60 16.15 8.48 13.46
C ARG A 60 14.77 7.87 13.33
N THR A 61 14.08 7.74 14.46
CA THR A 61 12.67 7.37 14.50
C THR A 61 11.84 8.49 13.89
N ILE A 62 10.84 8.15 13.09
CA ILE A 62 9.83 9.11 12.65
C ILE A 62 9.12 9.58 13.91
N SER A 63 9.22 10.88 14.22
CA SER A 63 8.59 11.45 15.42
C SER A 63 7.07 11.38 15.30
N ASP A 64 6.40 11.16 16.43
CA ASP A 64 4.95 11.28 16.53
C ASP A 64 4.50 12.65 15.98
N GLY A 65 3.51 12.64 15.07
CA GLY A 65 3.03 13.84 14.38
C GLY A 65 3.76 14.17 13.07
N GLY A 66 4.71 13.35 12.63
CA GLY A 66 5.33 13.45 11.30
C GLY A 66 4.37 13.04 10.18
N SER A 67 4.72 13.40 8.95
CA SER A 67 3.97 12.97 7.77
C SER A 67 4.11 11.46 7.54
N ILE A 68 3.02 10.82 7.14
CA ILE A 68 2.97 9.44 6.70
C ILE A 68 3.21 9.39 5.20
N ALA A 69 4.16 8.58 4.77
CA ALA A 69 4.47 8.36 3.38
C ALA A 69 4.08 6.93 2.96
N VAL A 70 3.29 6.81 1.90
CA VAL A 70 2.84 5.54 1.34
C VAL A 70 3.44 5.37 -0.05
N LYS A 71 4.12 4.25 -0.28
CA LYS A 71 4.64 3.86 -1.58
C LYS A 71 3.71 2.84 -2.22
N ALA A 72 3.22 3.11 -3.43
CA ALA A 72 2.41 2.19 -4.22
C ALA A 72 3.10 1.84 -5.54
N ALA A 73 2.98 0.59 -5.96
CA ALA A 73 3.45 0.14 -7.27
C ALA A 73 2.48 0.60 -8.36
N VAL A 74 3.01 1.00 -9.51
CA VAL A 74 2.23 1.22 -10.73
C VAL A 74 2.13 -0.09 -11.50
N LEU A 75 0.92 -0.64 -11.61
CA LEU A 75 0.62 -1.91 -12.25
C LEU A 75 -0.30 -1.69 -13.47
N PRO A 76 0.25 -1.33 -14.64
CA PRO A 76 -0.55 -0.95 -15.80
C PRO A 76 -1.10 -2.16 -16.55
N PHE A 77 -1.84 -3.05 -15.90
CA PHE A 77 -2.38 -4.27 -16.51
C PHE A 77 -3.18 -4.02 -17.79
N LYS A 78 -3.89 -2.89 -17.86
CA LYS A 78 -4.66 -2.52 -19.09
C LYS A 78 -3.77 -2.32 -20.32
N ARG A 79 -2.46 -2.11 -20.16
CA ARG A 79 -1.48 -1.98 -21.24
C ARG A 79 -0.91 -3.32 -21.68
N PHE A 80 -0.96 -4.33 -20.82
CA PHE A 80 -0.48 -5.67 -21.13
C PHE A 80 -1.61 -6.45 -21.82
N ARG A 81 -1.36 -6.90 -23.04
CA ARG A 81 -2.31 -7.68 -23.80
C ARG A 81 -1.65 -8.96 -24.31
N THR A 82 -2.44 -10.03 -24.39
CA THR A 82 -2.04 -11.27 -25.06
C THR A 82 -1.91 -11.03 -26.55
N ALA A 83 -1.32 -11.97 -27.29
CA ALA A 83 -1.28 -11.93 -28.73
C ALA A 83 -2.69 -11.85 -29.39
N GLY A 84 -3.73 -12.34 -28.70
CA GLY A 84 -5.13 -12.23 -29.10
C GLY A 84 -5.81 -10.89 -28.72
N GLY A 85 -5.07 -9.94 -28.11
CA GLY A 85 -5.60 -8.63 -27.72
C GLY A 85 -6.35 -8.59 -26.38
N GLU A 86 -6.47 -9.71 -25.68
CA GLU A 86 -7.08 -9.78 -24.33
C GLU A 86 -6.19 -9.17 -23.27
N ILE A 87 -6.80 -8.63 -22.22
CA ILE A 87 -6.04 -8.12 -21.07
C ILE A 87 -5.41 -9.29 -20.33
N VAL A 88 -4.11 -9.18 -20.02
CA VAL A 88 -3.38 -10.19 -19.23
C VAL A 88 -3.96 -10.29 -17.83
N ASP A 89 -3.98 -11.50 -17.29
CA ASP A 89 -4.40 -11.78 -15.91
C ASP A 89 -3.68 -10.86 -14.91
N THR A 90 -4.45 -10.33 -13.98
CA THR A 90 -3.98 -9.45 -12.91
C THR A 90 -3.38 -10.20 -11.72
N VAL A 91 -3.39 -11.52 -11.73
CA VAL A 91 -2.76 -12.34 -10.69
C VAL A 91 -1.25 -12.10 -10.68
N LEU A 92 -0.74 -11.71 -9.52
CA LEU A 92 0.68 -11.49 -9.30
C LEU A 92 1.40 -12.81 -9.07
N GLY A 93 2.51 -13.01 -9.78
CA GLY A 93 3.45 -14.12 -9.62
C GLY A 93 4.82 -13.62 -9.13
N PRO A 94 5.86 -14.46 -9.20
CA PRO A 94 7.21 -14.11 -8.78
C PRO A 94 7.87 -13.06 -9.68
N GLU A 95 7.34 -12.85 -10.87
CA GLU A 95 7.86 -11.89 -11.83
C GLU A 95 7.39 -10.47 -11.53
N MET A 96 8.30 -9.50 -11.65
CA MET A 96 7.95 -8.10 -11.46
C MET A 96 7.07 -7.60 -12.61
N ARG A 97 5.85 -7.14 -12.28
CA ARG A 97 4.91 -6.56 -13.24
C ARG A 97 4.74 -5.04 -13.10
N SER A 98 5.36 -4.46 -12.10
CA SER A 98 5.32 -3.01 -11.90
C SER A 98 6.22 -2.29 -12.89
N THR A 99 5.74 -1.16 -13.44
CA THR A 99 6.51 -0.28 -14.34
C THR A 99 7.07 0.95 -13.64
N GLY A 100 6.64 1.21 -12.41
CA GLY A 100 7.05 2.35 -11.62
C GLY A 100 6.54 2.27 -10.21
N GLU A 101 6.86 3.30 -9.43
CA GLU A 101 6.39 3.49 -8.06
C GLU A 101 5.97 4.94 -7.89
N VAL A 102 4.95 5.16 -7.10
CA VAL A 102 4.42 6.48 -6.75
C VAL A 102 4.38 6.64 -5.24
N MET A 103 4.25 7.86 -4.78
CA MET A 103 4.21 8.20 -3.38
C MET A 103 3.00 9.07 -3.07
N GLY A 104 2.27 8.71 -2.01
CA GLY A 104 1.37 9.60 -1.31
C GLY A 104 1.98 10.03 0.01
N ILE A 105 1.81 11.28 0.40
CA ILE A 105 2.27 11.81 1.68
C ILE A 105 1.19 12.68 2.29
N ASP A 106 0.88 12.46 3.56
CA ASP A 106 -0.07 13.25 4.33
C ASP A 106 0.17 13.09 5.83
N ARG A 107 -0.62 13.80 6.64
CA ARG A 107 -0.61 13.68 8.10
C ARG A 107 -1.27 12.40 8.59
N ASP A 108 -2.20 11.83 7.83
CA ASP A 108 -2.88 10.60 8.15
C ASP A 108 -2.70 9.53 7.07
N PHE A 109 -2.76 8.27 7.47
CA PHE A 109 -2.56 7.14 6.56
C PHE A 109 -3.65 7.03 5.48
N PRO A 110 -4.96 7.15 5.76
CA PRO A 110 -5.99 7.06 4.73
C PRO A 110 -5.78 8.05 3.60
N THR A 111 -5.46 9.31 3.90
CA THR A 111 -5.22 10.35 2.90
C THR A 111 -3.92 10.10 2.13
N ALA A 112 -2.84 9.72 2.81
CA ALA A 112 -1.58 9.34 2.16
C ALA A 112 -1.78 8.14 1.22
N PHE A 113 -2.54 7.13 1.65
CA PHE A 113 -2.89 5.98 0.82
C PHE A 113 -3.71 6.40 -0.41
N ALA A 114 -4.77 7.18 -0.23
CA ALA A 114 -5.60 7.66 -1.34
C ALA A 114 -4.77 8.43 -2.38
N LYS A 115 -3.88 9.33 -1.93
CA LYS A 115 -2.94 10.03 -2.81
C LYS A 115 -2.03 9.08 -3.58
N SER A 116 -1.54 8.03 -2.95
CA SER A 116 -0.69 7.03 -3.62
C SER A 116 -1.47 6.25 -4.69
N GLN A 117 -2.74 5.92 -4.44
CA GLN A 117 -3.61 5.25 -5.43
C GLN A 117 -3.90 6.15 -6.63
N LEU A 118 -4.25 7.41 -6.38
CA LEU A 118 -4.42 8.40 -7.45
C LEU A 118 -3.15 8.55 -8.28
N GLY A 119 -1.98 8.62 -7.64
CA GLY A 119 -0.68 8.65 -8.32
C GLY A 119 -0.40 7.39 -9.15
N ALA A 120 -0.91 6.24 -8.74
CA ALA A 120 -0.84 4.98 -9.50
C ALA A 120 -1.91 4.87 -10.60
N SER A 121 -2.68 5.94 -10.84
CA SER A 121 -3.81 5.97 -11.77
C SER A 121 -4.91 4.95 -11.43
N THR A 122 -5.10 4.72 -10.14
CA THR A 122 -6.18 3.90 -9.60
C THR A 122 -7.21 4.82 -8.97
N ASP A 123 -8.32 5.02 -9.66
CA ASP A 123 -9.45 5.80 -9.13
C ASP A 123 -10.12 5.00 -8.02
N MET A 124 -10.26 5.60 -6.86
CA MET A 124 -11.01 5.02 -5.76
C MET A 124 -12.50 5.30 -6.01
N PRO A 125 -13.34 4.26 -6.10
CA PRO A 125 -14.77 4.46 -6.34
C PRO A 125 -15.41 5.16 -5.14
N THR A 126 -16.27 6.14 -5.43
CA THR A 126 -17.04 6.88 -4.44
C THR A 126 -18.51 6.46 -4.40
N SER A 127 -18.91 5.54 -5.27
CA SER A 127 -20.24 4.98 -5.39
C SER A 127 -20.21 3.63 -6.09
N GLY A 128 -21.32 2.91 -6.09
CA GLY A 128 -21.46 1.63 -6.80
C GLY A 128 -21.74 0.47 -5.87
N THR A 129 -21.22 -0.70 -6.21
CA THR A 129 -21.41 -1.95 -5.45
C THR A 129 -20.10 -2.45 -4.91
N VAL A 130 -20.05 -2.74 -3.61
CA VAL A 130 -18.89 -3.35 -2.96
C VAL A 130 -19.20 -4.82 -2.63
N PHE A 131 -18.26 -5.71 -2.96
CA PHE A 131 -18.31 -7.11 -2.56
C PHE A 131 -17.45 -7.33 -1.32
N ILE A 132 -18.03 -7.95 -0.28
CA ILE A 132 -17.37 -8.23 1.00
C ILE A 132 -17.40 -9.74 1.27
N SER A 133 -16.21 -10.34 1.40
CA SER A 133 -16.03 -11.72 1.84
C SER A 133 -14.94 -11.78 2.89
N ILE A 134 -15.29 -12.13 4.12
CA ILE A 134 -14.40 -12.03 5.28
C ILE A 134 -14.38 -13.38 6.02
N ALA A 135 -13.22 -13.76 6.55
CA ALA A 135 -13.05 -14.91 7.42
C ALA A 135 -13.88 -14.75 8.71
N ASP A 136 -14.24 -15.86 9.34
CA ASP A 136 -15.10 -15.83 10.53
C ASP A 136 -14.49 -15.04 11.69
N THR A 137 -13.17 -15.14 11.85
CA THR A 137 -12.39 -14.38 12.85
C THR A 137 -12.51 -12.87 12.72
N ASP A 138 -12.67 -12.38 11.48
CA ASP A 138 -12.58 -10.96 11.16
C ASP A 138 -13.95 -10.28 10.94
N LYS A 139 -15.04 -11.09 11.00
CA LYS A 139 -16.39 -10.59 10.74
C LYS A 139 -16.82 -9.45 11.64
N ARG A 140 -16.32 -9.39 12.88
CA ARG A 140 -16.62 -8.30 13.80
C ARG A 140 -15.96 -6.99 13.34
N ALA A 141 -14.74 -7.06 12.85
CA ALA A 141 -13.97 -5.89 12.43
C ALA A 141 -14.55 -5.20 11.18
N ILE A 142 -15.22 -5.96 10.28
CA ILE A 142 -15.79 -5.40 9.05
C ILE A 142 -17.09 -4.62 9.27
N VAL A 143 -17.77 -4.77 10.41
CA VAL A 143 -19.09 -4.15 10.65
C VAL A 143 -19.02 -2.62 10.50
N LEU A 144 -18.07 -1.95 11.16
CA LEU A 144 -17.95 -0.50 11.09
C LEU A 144 -17.53 0.00 9.68
N PRO A 145 -16.54 -0.56 8.99
CA PRO A 145 -16.27 -0.21 7.60
C PRO A 145 -17.47 -0.41 6.67
N ALA A 146 -18.20 -1.52 6.81
CA ALA A 146 -19.38 -1.79 5.99
C ALA A 146 -20.52 -0.80 6.26
N ALA A 147 -20.75 -0.43 7.52
CA ALA A 147 -21.72 0.60 7.88
C ALA A 147 -21.40 1.93 7.19
N ARG A 148 -20.14 2.37 7.25
CA ARG A 148 -19.70 3.60 6.58
C ARG A 148 -19.86 3.55 5.06
N MET A 149 -19.55 2.41 4.43
CA MET A 149 -19.80 2.24 3.00
C MET A 149 -21.27 2.30 2.66
N HIS A 150 -22.14 1.71 3.49
CA HIS A 150 -23.59 1.78 3.33
C HIS A 150 -24.11 3.22 3.47
N GLU A 151 -23.66 3.97 4.48
CA GLU A 151 -23.96 5.39 4.67
C GLU A 151 -23.49 6.26 3.49
N MET A 152 -22.39 5.91 2.85
CA MET A 152 -21.90 6.56 1.63
C MET A 152 -22.72 6.20 0.38
N GLY A 153 -23.71 5.30 0.49
CA GLY A 153 -24.59 4.89 -0.61
C GLY A 153 -24.10 3.70 -1.44
N PHE A 154 -23.06 2.99 -1.00
CA PHE A 154 -22.65 1.76 -1.67
C PHE A 154 -23.68 0.65 -1.44
N LYS A 155 -23.99 -0.10 -2.52
CA LYS A 155 -24.70 -1.38 -2.42
C LYS A 155 -23.73 -2.45 -1.93
N ILE A 156 -24.14 -3.22 -0.93
CA ILE A 156 -23.25 -4.25 -0.35
C ILE A 156 -23.69 -5.63 -0.83
N LEU A 157 -22.80 -6.33 -1.52
CA LEU A 157 -22.87 -7.76 -1.78
C LEU A 157 -21.93 -8.49 -0.82
N ALA A 158 -22.35 -9.59 -0.23
CA ALA A 158 -21.48 -10.32 0.67
C ALA A 158 -21.75 -11.82 0.60
N THR A 159 -20.73 -12.65 0.93
CA THR A 159 -20.95 -14.09 1.11
C THR A 159 -21.93 -14.33 2.25
N SER A 160 -22.67 -15.45 2.19
CA SER A 160 -23.82 -15.72 3.07
C SER A 160 -23.54 -15.48 4.56
N GLY A 161 -22.40 -15.98 5.06
CA GLY A 161 -22.02 -15.77 6.47
C GLY A 161 -21.71 -14.31 6.80
N THR A 162 -21.03 -13.58 5.91
CA THR A 162 -20.74 -12.15 6.06
C THR A 162 -22.02 -11.32 5.99
N ALA A 163 -22.91 -11.59 5.01
CA ALA A 163 -24.18 -10.91 4.87
C ALA A 163 -25.07 -11.07 6.12
N SER A 164 -25.07 -12.28 6.71
CA SER A 164 -25.82 -12.54 7.95
C SER A 164 -25.33 -11.68 9.11
N VAL A 165 -24.01 -11.51 9.27
CA VAL A 165 -23.43 -10.66 10.32
C VAL A 165 -23.77 -9.19 10.07
N LEU A 166 -23.64 -8.70 8.84
CA LEU A 166 -23.95 -7.32 8.49
C LEU A 166 -25.41 -6.98 8.76
N ARG A 167 -26.34 -7.84 8.33
CA ARG A 167 -27.79 -7.66 8.56
C ARG A 167 -28.17 -7.64 10.05
N ARG A 168 -27.54 -8.50 10.86
CA ARG A 168 -27.74 -8.50 12.33
C ARG A 168 -27.30 -7.18 12.98
N ASN A 169 -26.40 -6.45 12.34
CA ASN A 169 -25.95 -5.13 12.77
C ASN A 169 -26.67 -3.98 12.04
N GLY A 170 -27.82 -4.25 11.41
CA GLY A 170 -28.64 -3.21 10.75
C GLY A 170 -28.11 -2.74 9.39
N ILE A 171 -27.12 -3.42 8.81
CA ILE A 171 -26.52 -3.05 7.53
C ILE A 171 -27.16 -3.90 6.43
N GLU A 172 -27.81 -3.25 5.47
CA GLU A 172 -28.38 -3.94 4.32
C GLU A 172 -27.26 -4.55 3.46
N ALA A 173 -27.35 -5.85 3.19
CA ALA A 173 -26.37 -6.56 2.37
C ALA A 173 -27.08 -7.69 1.61
N GLN A 174 -26.86 -7.77 0.31
CA GLN A 174 -27.33 -8.88 -0.53
C GLN A 174 -26.38 -10.05 -0.41
N ALA A 175 -26.91 -11.24 -0.09
CA ALA A 175 -26.11 -12.46 -0.03
C ALA A 175 -25.85 -13.03 -1.41
N ILE A 176 -24.61 -13.43 -1.66
CA ILE A 176 -24.22 -14.20 -2.85
C ILE A 176 -23.51 -15.48 -2.43
N ARG A 177 -23.57 -16.50 -3.28
CA ARG A 177 -22.86 -17.77 -3.02
C ARG A 177 -21.37 -17.61 -3.27
N LYS A 178 -20.56 -18.37 -2.57
CA LYS A 178 -19.13 -18.51 -2.88
C LYS A 178 -18.98 -19.30 -4.18
N SER A 179 -17.92 -19.01 -4.94
CA SER A 179 -17.59 -19.78 -6.15
C SER A 179 -17.43 -21.28 -5.86
N SER A 180 -16.92 -21.63 -4.67
CA SER A 180 -16.76 -23.01 -4.20
C SER A 180 -18.08 -23.73 -3.87
N GLU A 181 -19.21 -23.01 -3.76
CA GLU A 181 -20.54 -23.59 -3.43
C GLU A 181 -21.35 -23.91 -4.69
N GLY A 182 -20.75 -23.82 -5.88
CA GLY A 182 -21.39 -24.07 -7.17
C GLY A 182 -22.38 -22.96 -7.59
N ARG A 183 -22.76 -23.00 -8.89
CA ARG A 183 -23.82 -22.15 -9.45
C ARG A 183 -25.19 -22.70 -9.09
#